data_15c97ed397a604b3986617bcb3c035df
#
_entry.id   15c97ed397a604b3986617bcb3c035df
#
_cell.length_a   1.000
_cell.length_b   1.000
_cell.length_c   1.000
_cell.angle_alpha   90.00
_cell.angle_beta   90.00
_cell.angle_gamma   90.00
#
_symmetry.space_group_name_H-M   'P 1'
#
loop_
_entity.id
_entity.type
_entity.pdbx_description
1 polymer ?
#
loop_
_entity_poly.entity_id
_entity_poly.type
_entity_poly.pdbx_seq_one_letter_code
_entity_poly.pdbx_strand_id
1 'polypeptide(L)'
;MEDSAGKAHFLELQKLYKKLLEKGRIDWIESKKQTKCLSPKMVRNIHQIIASAMKLAKEQRFIATDSAEGCALPKLKRKEMKTLPIEQLASFLRDARNSRIFEMYYVELAARLRRGELLGPKWEGIDFEHGNLWMKQ
;
A
#
# COMPACT_ATOMS: atom_id res chain seq x y z
N MET A 1 -40.13 -5.23 4.95
CA MET A 1 -39.74 -5.49 3.55
C MET A 1 -38.39 -4.89 3.15
N GLU A 2 -37.81 -3.94 3.92
CA GLU A 2 -36.52 -3.28 3.62
C GLU A 2 -35.27 -4.13 3.91
N ASP A 3 -35.37 -5.11 4.79
CA ASP A 3 -34.22 -5.92 5.25
C ASP A 3 -33.73 -6.96 4.20
N SER A 4 -34.54 -7.29 3.22
CA SER A 4 -34.19 -8.26 2.16
C SER A 4 -33.27 -7.66 1.11
N ALA A 5 -33.41 -6.38 0.78
CA ALA A 5 -32.59 -5.67 -0.20
C ALA A 5 -31.15 -5.48 0.33
N GLY A 6 -31.01 -5.08 1.60
CA GLY A 6 -29.70 -4.95 2.25
C GLY A 6 -28.91 -6.25 2.28
N LYS A 7 -29.58 -7.39 2.58
CA LYS A 7 -28.97 -8.72 2.55
C LYS A 7 -28.56 -9.15 1.14
N ALA A 8 -29.33 -8.81 0.12
CA ALA A 8 -28.98 -9.12 -1.27
C ALA A 8 -27.69 -8.38 -1.68
N HIS A 9 -27.59 -7.09 -1.42
CA HIS A 9 -26.39 -6.28 -1.74
C HIS A 9 -25.15 -6.72 -0.97
N PHE A 10 -25.32 -7.12 0.31
CA PHE A 10 -24.23 -7.71 1.09
C PHE A 10 -23.67 -8.98 0.44
N LEU A 11 -24.53 -9.89 -0.01
CA LEU A 11 -24.12 -11.13 -0.69
C LEU A 11 -23.42 -10.83 -2.01
N GLU A 12 -23.85 -9.82 -2.74
CA GLU A 12 -23.19 -9.39 -3.99
C GLU A 12 -21.78 -8.85 -3.74
N LEU A 13 -21.58 -8.05 -2.72
CA LEU A 13 -20.25 -7.57 -2.32
C LEU A 13 -19.32 -8.72 -1.92
N GLN A 14 -19.82 -9.70 -1.16
CA GLN A 14 -19.04 -10.90 -0.80
C GLN A 14 -18.63 -11.71 -2.04
N LYS A 15 -19.56 -11.91 -2.99
CA LYS A 15 -19.28 -12.57 -4.27
C LYS A 15 -18.25 -11.80 -5.08
N LEU A 16 -18.34 -10.46 -5.12
CA LEU A 16 -17.38 -9.60 -5.80
C LEU A 16 -15.98 -9.77 -5.21
N TYR A 17 -15.82 -9.71 -3.88
CA TYR A 17 -14.52 -9.87 -3.24
C TYR A 17 -13.90 -11.24 -3.52
N LYS A 18 -14.70 -12.30 -3.46
CA LYS A 18 -14.25 -13.65 -3.84
C LYS A 18 -13.81 -13.71 -5.30
N LYS A 19 -14.57 -13.12 -6.21
CA LYS A 19 -14.24 -13.07 -7.64
C LYS A 19 -12.94 -12.27 -7.92
N LEU A 20 -12.72 -11.16 -7.21
CA LEU A 20 -11.49 -10.36 -7.32
C LEU A 20 -10.25 -11.12 -6.84
N LEU A 21 -10.40 -11.95 -5.79
CA LEU A 21 -9.32 -12.79 -5.28
C LEU A 21 -8.99 -13.97 -6.22
N GLU A 22 -10.00 -14.57 -6.85
CA GLU A 22 -9.84 -15.75 -7.68
C GLU A 22 -9.48 -15.41 -9.14
N LYS A 23 -10.16 -14.44 -9.72
CA LYS A 23 -10.07 -14.10 -11.16
C LYS A 23 -9.32 -12.78 -11.45
N GLY A 24 -9.04 -12.00 -10.42
CA GLY A 24 -8.40 -10.71 -10.58
C GLY A 24 -9.35 -9.59 -11.01
N ARG A 25 -8.80 -8.59 -11.68
CA ARG A 25 -9.56 -7.43 -12.14
C ARG A 25 -10.61 -7.84 -13.17
N ILE A 26 -11.83 -7.35 -12.99
CA ILE A 26 -12.89 -7.50 -13.98
C ILE A 26 -12.64 -6.39 -15.02
N ASP A 27 -12.08 -6.76 -16.15
CA ASP A 27 -11.95 -5.79 -17.25
C ASP A 27 -13.30 -5.65 -17.95
N TRP A 28 -13.80 -4.44 -17.94
CA TRP A 28 -14.98 -4.03 -18.74
C TRP A 28 -14.63 -3.86 -20.22
N ILE A 29 -13.33 -3.86 -20.53
CA ILE A 29 -12.79 -3.75 -21.87
C ILE A 29 -12.13 -5.11 -22.18
N GLU A 30 -12.49 -5.71 -23.30
CA GLU A 30 -11.92 -6.96 -23.82
C GLU A 30 -10.42 -6.84 -24.12
N SER A 31 -9.59 -6.67 -23.12
CA SER A 31 -8.16 -6.77 -23.28
C SER A 31 -7.71 -8.20 -22.94
N LYS A 32 -7.17 -8.89 -23.93
CA LYS A 32 -6.65 -10.28 -23.89
C LYS A 32 -5.47 -10.49 -22.95
N LYS A 33 -5.20 -9.58 -21.99
CA LYS A 33 -4.13 -9.78 -21.01
C LYS A 33 -4.68 -10.51 -19.79
N GLN A 34 -4.07 -11.66 -19.48
CA GLN A 34 -4.31 -12.40 -18.24
C GLN A 34 -4.19 -11.44 -17.05
N THR A 35 -5.32 -11.13 -16.44
CA THR A 35 -5.38 -10.32 -15.22
C THR A 35 -4.91 -11.16 -14.05
N LYS A 36 -3.83 -10.76 -13.41
CA LYS A 36 -3.39 -11.40 -12.15
C LYS A 36 -4.46 -11.22 -11.08
N CYS A 37 -4.71 -12.25 -10.31
CA CYS A 37 -5.56 -12.17 -9.12
C CYS A 37 -5.13 -11.01 -8.22
N LEU A 38 -6.10 -10.30 -7.64
CA LEU A 38 -5.81 -9.21 -6.74
C LEU A 38 -5.28 -9.73 -5.41
N SER A 39 -4.32 -9.00 -4.84
CA SER A 39 -3.83 -9.34 -3.51
C SER A 39 -4.89 -9.10 -2.44
N PRO A 40 -4.88 -9.83 -1.31
CA PRO A 40 -5.76 -9.59 -0.18
C PRO A 40 -5.73 -8.14 0.32
N LYS A 41 -4.57 -7.48 0.25
CA LYS A 41 -4.42 -6.06 0.61
C LYS A 41 -5.20 -5.15 -0.35
N MET A 42 -5.15 -5.43 -1.65
CA MET A 42 -5.88 -4.63 -2.64
C MET A 42 -7.40 -4.76 -2.45
N VAL A 43 -7.90 -5.98 -2.21
CA VAL A 43 -9.33 -6.20 -1.92
C VAL A 43 -9.77 -5.44 -0.67
N ARG A 44 -8.94 -5.38 0.37
CA ARG A 44 -9.22 -4.59 1.58
C ARG A 44 -9.25 -3.08 1.29
N ASN A 45 -8.34 -2.58 0.46
CA ASN A 45 -8.34 -1.17 0.07
C ASN A 45 -9.61 -0.81 -0.72
N ILE A 46 -10.04 -1.68 -1.64
CA ILE A 46 -11.31 -1.52 -2.37
C ILE A 46 -12.49 -1.49 -1.39
N HIS A 47 -12.54 -2.45 -0.45
CA HIS A 47 -13.57 -2.48 0.57
C HIS A 47 -13.60 -1.19 1.40
N GLN A 48 -12.45 -0.67 1.80
CA GLN A 48 -12.37 0.57 2.59
C GLN A 48 -13.00 1.76 1.87
N ILE A 49 -12.76 1.87 0.54
CA ILE A 49 -13.37 2.93 -0.28
C ILE A 49 -14.89 2.74 -0.34
N ILE A 50 -15.37 1.51 -0.60
CA ILE A 50 -16.79 1.20 -0.66
C ILE A 50 -17.45 1.46 0.70
N ALA A 51 -16.87 1.00 1.80
CA ALA A 51 -17.39 1.18 3.15
C ALA A 51 -17.49 2.66 3.52
N SER A 52 -16.47 3.46 3.17
CA SER A 52 -16.51 4.90 3.41
C SER A 52 -17.64 5.59 2.63
N ALA A 53 -17.84 5.21 1.37
CA ALA A 53 -18.92 5.75 0.54
C ALA A 53 -20.30 5.35 1.06
N MET A 54 -20.48 4.06 1.45
CA MET A 54 -21.74 3.56 2.01
C MET A 54 -22.07 4.21 3.34
N LYS A 55 -21.07 4.39 4.20
CA LYS A 55 -21.23 5.10 5.47
C LYS A 55 -21.72 6.52 5.26
N LEU A 56 -21.09 7.26 4.34
CA LEU A 56 -21.51 8.62 4.02
C LEU A 56 -22.92 8.66 3.43
N ALA A 57 -23.28 7.73 2.53
CA ALA A 57 -24.62 7.64 1.98
C ALA A 57 -25.68 7.35 3.06
N LYS A 58 -25.35 6.54 4.06
CA LYS A 58 -26.23 6.28 5.21
C LYS A 58 -26.39 7.52 6.09
N GLU A 59 -25.29 8.23 6.39
CA GLU A 59 -25.33 9.49 7.15
C GLU A 59 -26.17 10.57 6.46
N GLN A 60 -26.08 10.63 5.14
CA GLN A 60 -26.85 11.55 4.29
C GLN A 60 -28.30 11.06 4.02
N ARG A 61 -28.70 9.90 4.58
CA ARG A 61 -30.02 9.26 4.42
C ARG A 61 -30.36 8.88 2.98
N PHE A 62 -29.37 8.69 2.10
CA PHE A 62 -29.59 8.15 0.75
C PHE A 62 -29.90 6.65 0.78
N ILE A 63 -29.40 5.93 1.78
CA ILE A 63 -29.60 4.50 1.98
C ILE A 63 -30.02 4.24 3.43
N ALA A 64 -30.86 3.25 3.66
CA ALA A 64 -31.31 2.87 5.00
C ALA A 64 -30.27 2.03 5.75
N THR A 65 -29.60 1.11 5.02
CA THR A 65 -28.66 0.15 5.60
C THR A 65 -27.32 0.18 4.89
N ASP A 66 -26.23 -0.02 5.65
CA ASP A 66 -24.88 -0.13 5.10
C ASP A 66 -24.58 -1.59 4.72
N SER A 67 -24.61 -1.88 3.42
CA SER A 67 -24.35 -3.23 2.90
C SER A 67 -22.87 -3.64 2.96
N ALA A 68 -21.96 -2.73 3.27
CA ALA A 68 -20.54 -3.04 3.45
C ALA A 68 -20.24 -3.46 4.90
N GLU A 69 -21.11 -3.14 5.85
CA GLU A 69 -20.96 -3.49 7.24
C GLU A 69 -21.01 -5.02 7.43
N GLY A 70 -20.04 -5.57 8.17
CA GLY A 70 -19.95 -7.01 8.44
C GLY A 70 -19.39 -7.88 7.32
N CYS A 71 -18.98 -7.30 6.18
CA CYS A 71 -18.34 -8.06 5.10
C CYS A 71 -17.08 -8.79 5.56
N ALA A 72 -16.98 -10.10 5.32
CA ALA A 72 -15.79 -10.89 5.63
C ALA A 72 -14.65 -10.53 4.67
N LEU A 73 -13.58 -9.97 5.22
CA LEU A 73 -12.40 -9.56 4.46
C LEU A 73 -11.30 -10.62 4.48
N PRO A 74 -10.53 -10.77 3.40
CA PRO A 74 -9.44 -11.72 3.35
C PRO A 74 -8.39 -11.41 4.42
N LYS A 75 -7.85 -12.47 5.07
CA LYS A 75 -6.77 -12.34 6.05
C LYS A 75 -5.49 -11.86 5.37
N LEU A 76 -4.83 -10.86 5.96
CA LEU A 76 -3.50 -10.43 5.53
C LEU A 76 -2.47 -11.35 6.15
N LYS A 77 -1.68 -12.02 5.33
CA LYS A 77 -0.47 -12.69 5.80
C LYS A 77 0.58 -11.59 6.05
N ARG A 78 1.00 -11.37 7.28
CA ARG A 78 2.16 -10.54 7.61
C ARG A 78 3.38 -11.20 6.96
N LYS A 79 4.00 -10.50 6.04
CA LYS A 79 5.30 -10.89 5.51
C LYS A 79 6.34 -10.22 6.41
N GLU A 80 7.16 -11.02 7.08
CA GLU A 80 8.29 -10.48 7.81
C GLU A 80 9.20 -9.73 6.84
N MET A 81 9.58 -8.52 7.23
CA MET A 81 10.56 -7.76 6.47
C MET A 81 11.92 -8.40 6.70
N LYS A 82 12.56 -8.81 5.63
CA LYS A 82 13.96 -9.24 5.68
C LYS A 82 14.81 -8.00 5.87
N THR A 83 15.44 -7.89 7.03
CA THR A 83 16.45 -6.89 7.33
C THR A 83 17.84 -7.46 7.05
N LEU A 84 18.77 -6.60 6.64
CA LEU A 84 20.16 -7.01 6.49
C LEU A 84 20.77 -7.20 7.89
N PRO A 85 21.30 -8.39 8.23
CA PRO A 85 22.00 -8.61 9.48
C PRO A 85 23.23 -7.71 9.57
N ILE A 86 23.59 -7.33 10.81
CA ILE A 86 24.71 -6.41 11.03
C ILE A 86 26.05 -7.00 10.56
N GLU A 87 26.19 -8.32 10.62
CA GLU A 87 27.36 -9.07 10.18
C GLU A 87 27.57 -8.98 8.66
N GLN A 88 26.47 -8.83 7.92
CA GLN A 88 26.50 -8.72 6.46
C GLN A 88 26.66 -7.28 5.97
N LEU A 89 26.52 -6.29 6.86
CA LEU A 89 26.61 -4.88 6.49
C LEU A 89 27.98 -4.50 5.95
N ALA A 90 29.04 -5.01 6.56
CA ALA A 90 30.43 -4.75 6.12
C ALA A 90 30.70 -5.34 4.71
N SER A 91 30.17 -6.54 4.44
CA SER A 91 30.27 -7.16 3.12
C SER A 91 29.48 -6.37 2.09
N PHE A 92 28.24 -5.99 2.42
CA PHE A 92 27.40 -5.15 1.56
C PHE A 92 28.10 -3.83 1.18
N LEU A 93 28.66 -3.11 2.16
CA LEU A 93 29.36 -1.85 1.88
C LEU A 93 30.64 -2.04 1.05
N ARG A 94 31.34 -3.17 1.23
CA ARG A 94 32.50 -3.52 0.43
C ARG A 94 32.12 -3.76 -1.03
N ASP A 95 31.06 -4.53 -1.26
CA ASP A 95 30.56 -4.82 -2.60
C ASP A 95 29.97 -3.57 -3.27
N ALA A 96 29.31 -2.72 -2.47
CA ALA A 96 28.76 -1.45 -2.95
C ALA A 96 29.82 -0.42 -3.36
N ARG A 97 31.07 -0.51 -2.86
CA ARG A 97 32.17 0.42 -3.23
C ARG A 97 32.43 0.52 -4.73
N ASN A 98 32.19 -0.57 -5.45
CA ASN A 98 32.36 -0.59 -6.90
C ASN A 98 31.12 -0.05 -7.65
N SER A 99 30.06 0.31 -6.94
CA SER A 99 28.88 0.91 -7.52
C SER A 99 29.00 2.43 -7.57
N ARG A 100 28.42 3.07 -8.61
CA ARG A 100 28.39 4.53 -8.74
C ARG A 100 27.52 5.24 -7.71
N ILE A 101 26.85 4.48 -6.84
CA ILE A 101 25.89 4.97 -5.84
C ILE A 101 26.31 4.59 -4.41
N PHE A 102 27.60 4.28 -4.21
CA PHE A 102 28.14 3.91 -2.89
C PHE A 102 27.90 5.01 -1.85
N GLU A 103 28.20 6.25 -2.20
CA GLU A 103 28.04 7.41 -1.32
C GLU A 103 26.60 7.57 -0.87
N MET A 104 25.65 7.30 -1.75
CA MET A 104 24.22 7.33 -1.44
C MET A 104 23.85 6.28 -0.39
N TYR A 105 24.31 5.04 -0.54
CA TYR A 105 24.10 3.99 0.46
C TYR A 105 24.74 4.34 1.80
N TYR A 106 25.94 4.92 1.74
CA TYR A 106 26.65 5.30 2.96
C TYR A 106 25.90 6.39 3.73
N VAL A 107 25.43 7.43 3.06
CA VAL A 107 24.64 8.52 3.66
C VAL A 107 23.30 8.00 4.18
N GLU A 108 22.59 7.14 3.42
CA GLU A 108 21.33 6.54 3.84
C GLU A 108 21.47 5.76 5.14
N LEU A 109 22.53 4.94 5.25
CA LEU A 109 22.80 4.14 6.44
C LEU A 109 23.25 5.00 7.62
N ALA A 110 24.14 5.96 7.40
CA ALA A 110 24.69 6.81 8.47
C ALA A 110 23.62 7.77 9.03
N ALA A 111 22.84 8.41 8.17
CA ALA A 111 21.83 9.37 8.55
C ALA A 111 20.43 8.74 8.77
N ARG A 112 20.27 7.43 8.53
CA ARG A 112 19.00 6.69 8.64
C ARG A 112 17.86 7.30 7.84
N LEU A 113 18.17 7.88 6.69
CA LEU A 113 17.21 8.53 5.81
C LEU A 113 16.36 7.50 5.04
N ARG A 114 15.11 7.83 4.81
CA ARG A 114 14.30 7.11 3.82
C ARG A 114 14.74 7.54 2.42
N ARG A 115 14.60 6.67 1.43
CA ARG A 115 14.96 6.96 0.03
C ARG A 115 14.43 8.32 -0.48
N GLY A 116 13.19 8.69 -0.15
CA GLY A 116 12.62 9.99 -0.52
C GLY A 116 13.28 11.17 0.20
N GLU A 117 13.69 10.96 1.44
CA GLU A 117 14.42 11.94 2.25
C GLU A 117 15.88 12.11 1.80
N LEU A 118 16.45 11.06 1.21
CA LEU A 118 17.79 11.11 0.64
C LEU A 118 17.83 11.83 -0.72
N LEU A 119 16.80 11.63 -1.55
CA LEU A 119 16.73 12.18 -2.91
C LEU A 119 16.05 13.55 -3.00
N GLY A 120 15.41 14.00 -1.93
CA GLY A 120 14.66 15.26 -1.88
C GLY A 120 15.46 16.51 -1.56
N PRO A 121 16.56 16.45 -0.77
CA PRO A 121 17.30 17.65 -0.38
C PRO A 121 17.96 18.35 -1.58
N LYS A 122 17.90 19.67 -1.55
CA LYS A 122 18.68 20.51 -2.47
C LYS A 122 20.03 20.83 -1.83
N TRP A 123 21.03 21.11 -2.66
CA TRP A 123 22.38 21.48 -2.20
C TRP A 123 22.38 22.67 -1.23
N GLU A 124 21.45 23.60 -1.41
CA GLU A 124 21.26 24.76 -0.52
C GLU A 124 20.82 24.39 0.90
N GLY A 125 20.30 23.18 1.09
CA GLY A 125 19.86 22.64 2.38
C GLY A 125 20.94 21.81 3.10
N ILE A 126 22.17 21.77 2.60
CA ILE A 126 23.27 21.03 3.19
C ILE A 126 24.29 22.01 3.77
N ASP A 127 24.45 21.96 5.08
CA ASP A 127 25.49 22.70 5.80
C ASP A 127 26.67 21.77 6.08
N PHE A 128 27.72 21.90 5.29
CA PHE A 128 28.92 21.08 5.42
C PHE A 128 29.81 21.50 6.62
N GLU A 129 29.69 22.74 7.10
CA GLU A 129 30.49 23.23 8.23
C GLU A 129 29.98 22.63 9.54
N HIS A 130 28.68 22.57 9.73
CA HIS A 130 28.05 22.05 10.93
C HIS A 130 27.50 20.62 10.79
N GLY A 131 27.61 20.02 9.62
CA GLY A 131 27.10 18.67 9.34
C GLY A 131 25.58 18.54 9.40
N ASN A 132 24.84 19.59 9.11
CA ASN A 132 23.39 19.63 9.17
C ASN A 132 22.75 19.47 7.77
N LEU A 133 21.63 18.74 7.74
CA LEU A 133 20.81 18.56 6.55
C LEU A 133 19.40 19.09 6.81
N TRP A 134 18.97 20.10 6.07
CA TRP A 134 17.64 20.69 6.18
C TRP A 134 16.71 20.11 5.11
N MET A 135 15.70 19.37 5.56
CA MET A 135 14.64 18.87 4.66
C MET A 135 13.51 19.90 4.64
N LYS A 136 13.43 20.69 3.57
CA LYS A 136 12.24 21.51 3.31
C LYS A 136 11.17 20.59 2.71
N GLN A 137 10.02 20.53 3.41
CA GLN A 137 8.81 19.91 2.88
C GLN A 137 8.22 20.77 1.77
#